data_b7d5f6198e166f020ff15e8de2f2311b
#
_entry.id   b7d5f6198e166f020ff15e8de2f2311b
#
_cell.length_a   1.000
_cell.length_b   1.000
_cell.length_c   1.000
_cell.angle_alpha   90.00
_cell.angle_beta   90.00
_cell.angle_gamma   90.00
#
_symmetry.space_group_name_H-M   'P 1'
#
loop_
_entity.id
_entity.type
_entity.pdbx_description
1 polymer ?
#
loop_
_entity_poly.entity_id
_entity_poly.type
_entity_poly.pdbx_seq_one_letter_code
_entity_poly.pdbx_strand_id
1 'polypeptide(L)'
;YFITDIELYKGFESTSDYEKLMKQVLEEYGIDTHVTVSMKGSIAGDMSQYDKSEVSGKMLKMLGAKTVTTGQIQDSYVVYAYAKSVKDSVSIGKNKINVNITMNYDETRGVTDIQLSTPIYNEDF
;
A
#
# COMPACT_ATOMS: atom_id res chain seq x y z
N TYR A 1 3.83 22.26 -3.48
CA TYR A 1 3.44 20.84 -3.38
C TYR A 1 3.29 20.25 -4.78
N PHE A 2 3.96 19.17 -5.03
CA PHE A 2 4.05 18.59 -6.38
C PHE A 2 3.77 17.10 -6.30
N ILE A 3 2.78 16.61 -7.07
CA ILE A 3 2.44 15.19 -7.14
C ILE A 3 2.60 14.71 -8.57
N THR A 4 3.30 13.60 -8.76
CA THR A 4 3.39 12.91 -10.04
C THR A 4 2.98 11.45 -9.84
N ASP A 5 2.05 10.98 -10.66
CA ASP A 5 1.59 9.60 -10.64
C ASP A 5 2.02 8.87 -11.91
N ILE A 6 2.49 7.64 -11.72
CA ILE A 6 2.76 6.72 -12.82
C ILE A 6 1.97 5.45 -12.57
N GLU A 7 1.13 5.06 -13.53
CA GLU A 7 0.35 3.84 -13.47
C GLU A 7 0.93 2.79 -14.40
N LEU A 8 1.16 1.58 -13.87
CA LEU A 8 1.67 0.45 -14.65
C LEU A 8 0.58 -0.62 -14.74
N TYR A 9 0.17 -0.94 -15.95
CA TYR A 9 -0.79 -2.02 -16.23
C TYR A 9 -0.08 -3.32 -16.59
N LYS A 10 1.17 -3.22 -16.98
CA LYS A 10 2.08 -4.34 -17.31
C LYS A 10 3.48 -3.95 -16.87
N GLY A 11 4.38 -4.94 -16.81
CA GLY A 11 5.78 -4.68 -16.48
C GLY A 11 5.98 -4.25 -15.03
N PHE A 12 5.27 -4.88 -14.11
CA PHE A 12 5.36 -4.56 -12.66
C PHE A 12 6.79 -4.70 -12.14
N GLU A 13 7.60 -5.53 -12.75
CA GLU A 13 9.02 -5.69 -12.44
C GLU A 13 9.82 -4.42 -12.66
N SER A 14 9.32 -3.47 -13.47
CA SER A 14 9.95 -2.18 -13.71
C SER A 14 9.62 -1.12 -12.66
N THR A 15 8.78 -1.42 -11.67
CA THR A 15 8.33 -0.47 -10.65
C THR A 15 9.52 0.17 -9.91
N SER A 16 10.50 -0.64 -9.52
CA SER A 16 11.69 -0.16 -8.82
C SER A 16 12.52 0.81 -9.67
N ASP A 17 12.60 0.55 -10.97
CA ASP A 17 13.34 1.42 -11.89
C ASP A 17 12.66 2.78 -12.04
N TYR A 18 11.33 2.79 -12.17
CA TYR A 18 10.56 4.04 -12.23
C TYR A 18 10.67 4.84 -10.93
N GLU A 19 10.63 4.17 -9.78
CA GLU A 19 10.81 4.82 -8.48
C GLU A 19 12.17 5.51 -8.39
N LYS A 20 13.24 4.81 -8.76
CA LYS A 20 14.60 5.36 -8.77
C LYS A 20 14.74 6.54 -9.71
N LEU A 21 14.16 6.42 -10.91
CA LEU A 21 14.21 7.49 -11.91
C LEU A 21 13.50 8.75 -11.42
N MET A 22 12.32 8.60 -10.83
CA MET A 22 11.56 9.72 -10.27
C MET A 22 12.34 10.43 -9.17
N LYS A 23 12.91 9.69 -8.24
CA LYS A 23 13.72 10.23 -7.16
C LYS A 23 14.93 10.99 -7.72
N GLN A 24 15.65 10.38 -8.65
CA GLN A 24 16.85 10.98 -9.25
C GLN A 24 16.52 12.31 -9.93
N VAL A 25 15.51 12.34 -10.77
CA VAL A 25 15.13 13.55 -11.53
C VAL A 25 14.72 14.68 -10.58
N LEU A 26 13.88 14.38 -9.58
CA LEU A 26 13.39 15.41 -8.66
C LEU A 26 14.49 15.90 -7.72
N GLU A 27 15.40 15.03 -7.28
CA GLU A 27 16.55 15.42 -6.47
C GLU A 27 17.50 16.35 -7.20
N GLU A 28 17.67 16.19 -8.52
CA GLU A 28 18.47 17.10 -9.35
C GLU A 28 17.93 18.53 -9.32
N TYR A 29 16.64 18.70 -9.10
CA TYR A 29 16.00 20.02 -8.96
C TYR A 29 15.86 20.47 -7.51
N GLY A 30 16.51 19.78 -6.57
CA GLY A 30 16.46 20.12 -5.15
C GLY A 30 15.13 19.86 -4.49
N ILE A 31 14.31 18.94 -5.04
CA ILE A 31 13.00 18.58 -4.51
C ILE A 31 13.15 17.33 -3.63
N ASP A 32 12.76 17.47 -2.35
CA ASP A 32 12.67 16.33 -1.44
C ASP A 32 11.51 15.43 -1.86
N THR A 33 11.79 14.13 -2.00
CA THR A 33 10.88 13.22 -2.68
C THR A 33 10.43 12.09 -1.77
N HIS A 34 9.10 11.95 -1.65
CA HIS A 34 8.47 10.78 -1.03
C HIS A 34 7.75 9.99 -2.13
N VAL A 35 8.09 8.71 -2.27
CA VAL A 35 7.50 7.84 -3.29
C VAL A 35 6.77 6.70 -2.59
N THR A 36 5.47 6.58 -2.86
CA THR A 36 4.66 5.44 -2.43
C THR A 36 4.34 4.57 -3.63
N VAL A 37 4.56 3.28 -3.49
CA VAL A 37 4.16 2.30 -4.49
C VAL A 37 2.85 1.66 -4.04
N SER A 38 1.84 1.70 -4.90
CA SER A 38 0.55 1.06 -4.65
C SER A 38 0.27 0.00 -5.70
N MET A 39 -0.15 -1.17 -5.24
CA MET A 39 -0.64 -2.23 -6.10
C MET A 39 -2.12 -2.41 -5.87
N LYS A 40 -2.88 -2.51 -6.97
CA LYS A 40 -4.34 -2.64 -6.93
C LYS A 40 -4.77 -3.90 -7.65
N GLY A 41 -5.78 -4.55 -7.12
CA GLY A 41 -6.40 -5.72 -7.75
C GLY A 41 -7.83 -5.86 -7.29
N SER A 42 -8.53 -6.83 -7.87
CA SER A 42 -9.94 -7.09 -7.54
C SER A 42 -10.21 -8.57 -7.51
N ILE A 43 -11.08 -8.99 -6.59
CA ILE A 43 -11.59 -10.36 -6.49
C ILE A 43 -13.09 -10.30 -6.65
N ALA A 44 -13.66 -11.20 -7.47
CA ALA A 44 -15.10 -11.26 -7.68
C ALA A 44 -15.85 -11.54 -6.37
N GLY A 45 -16.95 -10.83 -6.16
CA GLY A 45 -17.81 -11.00 -5.01
C GLY A 45 -17.43 -10.15 -3.81
N ASP A 46 -18.28 -10.22 -2.78
CA ASP A 46 -18.08 -9.57 -1.49
C ASP A 46 -17.35 -10.54 -0.56
N MET A 47 -16.08 -10.28 -0.30
CA MET A 47 -15.26 -11.15 0.54
C MET A 47 -15.75 -11.11 1.99
N SER A 48 -15.82 -12.29 2.63
CA SER A 48 -16.08 -12.40 4.06
C SER A 48 -14.91 -11.80 4.87
N GLN A 49 -15.17 -11.49 6.14
CA GLN A 49 -14.10 -11.02 7.04
C GLN A 49 -12.98 -12.05 7.18
N TYR A 50 -13.34 -13.34 7.23
CA TYR A 50 -12.36 -14.41 7.27
C TYR A 50 -11.45 -14.41 6.03
N ASP A 51 -12.06 -14.31 4.85
CA ASP A 51 -11.28 -14.30 3.59
C ASP A 51 -10.39 -13.06 3.49
N LYS A 52 -10.88 -11.90 3.92
CA LYS A 52 -10.07 -10.67 3.96
C LYS A 52 -8.85 -10.84 4.86
N SER A 53 -9.05 -11.43 6.02
CA SER A 53 -7.96 -11.71 6.96
C SER A 53 -6.93 -12.70 6.39
N GLU A 54 -7.40 -13.76 5.74
CA GLU A 54 -6.51 -14.75 5.10
C GLU A 54 -5.69 -14.13 3.97
N VAL A 55 -6.34 -13.42 3.07
CA VAL A 55 -5.67 -12.81 1.92
C VAL A 55 -4.64 -11.77 2.37
N SER A 56 -5.01 -10.89 3.29
CA SER A 56 -4.08 -9.90 3.83
C SER A 56 -2.90 -10.57 4.55
N GLY A 57 -3.17 -11.63 5.32
CA GLY A 57 -2.13 -12.39 5.99
C GLY A 57 -1.12 -13.00 5.03
N LYS A 58 -1.59 -13.56 3.92
CA LYS A 58 -0.71 -14.10 2.87
C LYS A 58 0.13 -13.02 2.21
N MET A 59 -0.49 -11.88 1.90
CA MET A 59 0.23 -10.74 1.31
C MET A 59 1.34 -10.25 2.23
N LEU A 60 1.04 -10.09 3.51
CA LEU A 60 2.02 -9.65 4.51
C LEU A 60 3.15 -10.65 4.69
N LYS A 61 2.82 -11.94 4.69
CA LYS A 61 3.83 -12.99 4.78
C LYS A 61 4.82 -12.95 3.62
N MET A 62 4.33 -12.72 2.40
CA MET A 62 5.17 -12.58 1.22
C MET A 62 6.11 -11.36 1.31
N LEU A 63 5.68 -10.30 1.96
CA LEU A 63 6.48 -9.09 2.19
C LEU A 63 7.42 -9.20 3.39
N GLY A 64 7.29 -10.26 4.19
CA GLY A 64 7.99 -10.32 5.47
C GLY A 64 7.50 -9.30 6.48
N ALA A 65 6.26 -8.84 6.33
CA ALA A 65 5.67 -7.82 7.18
C ALA A 65 4.89 -8.44 8.34
N LYS A 66 4.83 -7.72 9.45
CA LYS A 66 4.03 -8.10 10.62
C LYS A 66 2.87 -7.13 10.78
N THR A 67 1.69 -7.67 11.01
CA THR A 67 0.50 -6.87 11.32
C THR A 67 0.71 -6.07 12.60
N VAL A 68 0.42 -4.78 12.53
CA VAL A 68 0.41 -3.90 13.69
C VAL A 68 -1.01 -3.71 14.19
N THR A 69 -1.94 -3.40 13.29
CA THR A 69 -3.35 -3.26 13.64
C THR A 69 -4.23 -3.55 12.43
N THR A 70 -5.44 -4.01 12.71
CA THR A 70 -6.49 -4.22 11.72
C THR A 70 -7.76 -3.54 12.21
N GLY A 71 -8.59 -3.10 11.28
CA GLY A 71 -9.83 -2.45 11.64
C GLY A 71 -10.76 -2.26 10.45
N GLN A 72 -11.91 -1.68 10.76
CA GLN A 72 -12.91 -1.29 9.80
C GLN A 72 -13.03 0.23 9.85
N ILE A 73 -12.76 0.89 8.74
CA ILE A 73 -12.92 2.33 8.62
C ILE A 73 -13.99 2.57 7.56
N GLN A 74 -15.17 3.04 7.97
CA GLN A 74 -16.35 3.11 7.13
C GLN A 74 -16.64 1.71 6.54
N ASP A 75 -16.65 1.57 5.22
CA ASP A 75 -16.91 0.29 4.54
C ASP A 75 -15.62 -0.46 4.14
N SER A 76 -14.48 0.03 4.57
CA SER A 76 -13.18 -0.54 4.19
C SER A 76 -12.56 -1.34 5.32
N TYR A 77 -12.10 -2.54 4.99
CA TYR A 77 -11.23 -3.34 5.85
C TYR A 77 -9.80 -2.82 5.67
N VAL A 78 -9.15 -2.48 6.78
CA VAL A 78 -7.83 -1.82 6.75
C VAL A 78 -6.84 -2.60 7.60
N VAL A 79 -5.66 -2.83 7.05
CA VAL A 79 -4.54 -3.44 7.78
C VAL A 79 -3.35 -2.49 7.72
N TYR A 80 -2.77 -2.20 8.87
CA TYR A 80 -1.48 -1.53 8.98
C TYR A 80 -0.44 -2.53 9.45
N ALA A 81 0.71 -2.52 8.81
CA ALA A 81 1.77 -3.48 9.07
C ALA A 81 3.15 -2.83 8.98
N TYR A 82 4.15 -3.55 9.44
CA TYR A 82 5.54 -3.11 9.38
C TYR A 82 6.41 -4.18 8.72
N ALA A 83 7.14 -3.78 7.68
CA ALA A 83 8.13 -4.60 7.00
C ALA A 83 9.53 -4.01 7.22
N LYS A 84 10.44 -4.80 7.75
CA LYS A 84 11.82 -4.37 8.00
C LYS A 84 12.58 -4.02 6.71
N SER A 85 12.21 -4.66 5.61
CA SER A 85 12.81 -4.43 4.29
C SER A 85 12.49 -3.07 3.69
N VAL A 86 11.45 -2.40 4.19
CA VAL A 86 11.05 -1.07 3.74
C VAL A 86 11.72 -0.04 4.62
N LYS A 87 12.49 0.86 4.01
CA LYS A 87 13.36 1.80 4.70
C LYS A 87 12.62 2.84 5.53
N ASP A 88 11.55 3.40 4.97
CA ASP A 88 10.81 4.47 5.61
C ASP A 88 9.62 3.93 6.39
N SER A 89 9.22 4.63 7.44
CA SER A 89 8.06 4.28 8.23
C SER A 89 7.49 5.52 8.92
N VAL A 90 6.24 5.42 9.35
CA VAL A 90 5.60 6.41 10.23
C VAL A 90 5.28 5.74 11.56
N SER A 91 5.12 6.53 12.59
CA SER A 91 4.80 6.01 13.92
C SER A 91 3.34 6.28 14.27
N ILE A 92 2.64 5.23 14.74
CA ILE A 92 1.33 5.35 15.35
C ILE A 92 1.47 4.88 16.80
N GLY A 93 1.39 5.81 17.76
CA GLY A 93 1.68 5.50 19.16
C GLY A 93 3.10 5.00 19.33
N LYS A 94 3.26 3.79 19.85
CA LYS A 94 4.56 3.13 20.05
C LYS A 94 4.99 2.28 18.85
N ASN A 95 4.13 2.12 17.87
CA ASN A 95 4.35 1.21 16.74
C ASN A 95 4.77 1.97 15.49
N LYS A 96 5.65 1.35 14.71
CA LYS A 96 6.00 1.80 13.37
C LYS A 96 5.17 1.06 12.34
N ILE A 97 4.74 1.76 11.30
CA ILE A 97 4.03 1.17 10.16
C ILE A 97 4.64 1.68 8.86
N ASN A 98 4.67 0.83 7.84
CA ASN A 98 5.09 1.23 6.50
C ASN A 98 4.38 0.45 5.39
N VAL A 99 3.42 -0.38 5.75
CA VAL A 99 2.59 -1.12 4.81
C VAL A 99 1.13 -0.91 5.17
N ASN A 100 0.32 -0.62 4.17
CA ASN A 100 -1.13 -0.48 4.31
C ASN A 100 -1.83 -1.37 3.29
N ILE A 101 -2.82 -2.14 3.74
CA ILE A 101 -3.71 -2.91 2.87
C ILE A 101 -5.13 -2.44 3.13
N THR A 102 -5.86 -2.14 2.06
CA THR A 102 -7.28 -1.82 2.14
C THR A 102 -8.07 -2.76 1.25
N MET A 103 -9.25 -3.15 1.70
CA MET A 103 -10.19 -3.97 0.93
C MET A 103 -11.57 -3.36 1.03
N ASN A 104 -12.19 -3.14 -0.12
CA ASN A 104 -13.47 -2.45 -0.21
C ASN A 104 -14.35 -3.09 -1.26
N TYR A 105 -15.60 -3.42 -0.89
CA TYR A 105 -16.54 -3.99 -1.84
C TYR A 105 -17.19 -2.91 -2.70
N ASP A 106 -17.11 -3.10 -4.01
CA ASP A 106 -17.75 -2.24 -5.00
C ASP A 106 -19.01 -2.94 -5.50
N GLU A 107 -20.17 -2.50 -5.04
CA GLU A 107 -21.47 -3.08 -5.40
C GLU A 107 -21.76 -2.95 -6.88
N THR A 108 -21.33 -1.86 -7.51
CA THR A 108 -21.59 -1.59 -8.93
C THR A 108 -20.89 -2.61 -9.83
N ARG A 109 -19.67 -2.97 -9.50
CA ARG A 109 -18.89 -3.96 -10.26
C ARG A 109 -19.00 -5.37 -9.70
N GLY A 110 -19.52 -5.53 -8.48
CA GLY A 110 -19.63 -6.83 -7.82
C GLY A 110 -18.29 -7.45 -7.46
N VAL A 111 -17.32 -6.62 -7.11
CA VAL A 111 -15.96 -7.05 -6.78
C VAL A 111 -15.48 -6.43 -5.47
N THR A 112 -14.54 -7.09 -4.80
CA THR A 112 -13.79 -6.52 -3.70
C THR A 112 -12.48 -5.96 -4.25
N ASP A 113 -12.31 -4.66 -4.15
CA ASP A 113 -11.07 -3.99 -4.53
C ASP A 113 -10.05 -4.12 -3.41
N ILE A 114 -8.83 -4.48 -3.78
CA ILE A 114 -7.71 -4.66 -2.84
C ILE A 114 -6.59 -3.71 -3.26
N GLN A 115 -6.08 -2.95 -2.29
CA GLN A 115 -4.93 -2.08 -2.53
C GLN A 115 -3.90 -2.31 -1.44
N LEU A 116 -2.64 -2.45 -1.85
CA LEU A 116 -1.48 -2.49 -0.96
C LEU A 116 -0.61 -1.30 -1.29
N SER A 117 -0.21 -0.53 -0.28
CA SER A 117 0.65 0.63 -0.43
C SER A 117 1.85 0.56 0.50
N THR A 118 3.01 0.89 -0.02
CA THR A 118 4.27 0.92 0.74
C THR A 118 5.31 1.82 0.04
N PRO A 119 6.16 2.55 0.75
CA PRO A 119 6.05 2.87 2.17
C PRO A 119 4.91 3.84 2.45
N ILE A 120 4.60 4.07 3.72
CA ILE A 120 3.60 5.03 4.15
C ILE A 120 4.34 6.24 4.73
N TYR A 121 3.90 7.43 4.37
CA TYR A 121 4.43 8.69 4.89
C TYR A 121 3.37 9.42 5.72
N ASN A 122 3.83 10.35 6.56
CA ASN A 122 2.93 11.10 7.45
C ASN A 122 1.82 11.85 6.70
N GLU A 123 2.10 12.28 5.48
CA GLU A 123 1.15 13.00 4.63
C GLU A 123 -0.01 12.11 4.15
N ASP A 124 0.12 10.81 4.30
CA ASP A 124 -0.90 9.86 3.84
C ASP A 124 -2.01 9.64 4.89
N PHE A 125 -1.91 10.33 6.01
CA PHE A 125 -2.87 10.22 7.12
C PHE A 125 -3.69 11.50 7.31
#